data_79d6da7a63a75ef2cf0b1fc654f3faca
#
_entry.id   79d6da7a63a75ef2cf0b1fc654f3faca
#
_cell.length_a   1.000
_cell.length_b   1.000
_cell.length_c   1.000
_cell.angle_alpha   90.00
_cell.angle_beta   90.00
_cell.angle_gamma   90.00
#
_symmetry.space_group_name_H-M   'P 1'
#
loop_
_entity.id
_entity.type
_entity.pdbx_description
1 polymer ?
#
loop_
_entity_poly.entity_id
_entity_poly.type
_entity_poly.pdbx_seq_one_letter_code
_entity_poly.pdbx_strand_id
1 'polypeptide(L)'
;MVKREEPKPNLTAFAKRIVYQRNKNNHYGIYEYIQVNLTYSSNRIASNRLTRNEVEEVYRTNKISTTFEPVKVDDIIETVNHFAAVRYVVDHISAPLSQTLIKKLHHILTYGTYADRKEKLRSGEYRTTSHKLGICAKDVSAALAALLKDYEKGPANIDHILDFHVRFEQIHPFEDYNGRIGRLIMLKECLRHGVDPFIIDDKKRGAYNRGIASRSTDPDLLISVSLEAQNRFQSKMELCRLLQYARYPEQYKEGSQ
;
A
#
# COMPACT_ATOMS: atom_id res chain seq x y z
N MET A 1 -12.39 13.75 -33.95
CA MET A 1 -11.36 14.12 -32.97
C MET A 1 -10.71 12.85 -32.46
N VAL A 2 -9.51 12.53 -32.94
CA VAL A 2 -8.72 11.37 -32.46
C VAL A 2 -8.19 11.73 -31.09
N LYS A 3 -8.63 11.04 -30.03
CA LYS A 3 -8.02 11.16 -28.70
C LYS A 3 -6.56 10.72 -28.85
N ARG A 4 -5.62 11.64 -28.74
CA ARG A 4 -4.20 11.32 -28.56
C ARG A 4 -4.11 10.54 -27.24
N GLU A 5 -3.81 9.25 -27.33
CA GLU A 5 -3.39 8.47 -26.14
C GLU A 5 -2.10 9.11 -25.62
N GLU A 6 -2.14 9.61 -24.40
CA GLU A 6 -0.91 10.04 -23.73
C GLU A 6 0.04 8.84 -23.65
N PRO A 7 1.35 9.03 -23.94
CA PRO A 7 2.30 7.96 -23.90
C PRO A 7 2.29 7.35 -22.49
N LYS A 8 1.96 6.07 -22.38
CA LYS A 8 2.00 5.34 -21.10
C LYS A 8 3.43 5.44 -20.56
N PRO A 9 3.65 5.94 -19.33
CA PRO A 9 4.97 6.05 -18.76
C PRO A 9 5.66 4.69 -18.81
N ASN A 10 6.93 4.67 -19.22
CA ASN A 10 7.68 3.44 -19.38
C ASN A 10 7.97 2.83 -18.00
N LEU A 11 7.19 1.85 -17.59
CA LEU A 11 7.36 1.16 -16.30
C LEU A 11 8.76 0.56 -16.21
N THR A 12 9.37 0.63 -15.01
CA THR A 12 10.64 -0.05 -14.73
C THR A 12 10.53 -1.55 -14.94
N ALA A 13 11.65 -2.21 -15.16
CA ALA A 13 11.70 -3.67 -15.29
C ALA A 13 11.06 -4.38 -14.07
N PHE A 14 11.28 -3.81 -12.88
CA PHE A 14 10.69 -4.33 -11.64
C PHE A 14 9.15 -4.20 -11.63
N ALA A 15 8.62 -3.04 -11.96
CA ALA A 15 7.17 -2.83 -12.05
C ALA A 15 6.52 -3.71 -13.12
N LYS A 16 7.16 -3.87 -14.29
CA LYS A 16 6.73 -4.80 -15.35
C LYS A 16 6.67 -6.24 -14.84
N ARG A 17 7.66 -6.67 -14.05
CA ARG A 17 7.69 -8.01 -13.45
C ARG A 17 6.55 -8.24 -12.47
N ILE A 18 6.22 -7.26 -11.62
CA ILE A 18 5.07 -7.34 -10.70
C ILE A 18 3.78 -7.51 -11.48
N VAL A 19 3.54 -6.68 -12.51
CA VAL A 19 2.36 -6.78 -13.38
C VAL A 19 2.29 -8.14 -14.08
N TYR A 20 3.42 -8.64 -14.59
CA TYR A 20 3.50 -9.96 -15.21
C TYR A 20 3.10 -11.08 -14.23
N GLN A 21 3.68 -11.09 -13.01
CA GLN A 21 3.39 -12.08 -11.99
C GLN A 21 1.92 -12.04 -11.56
N ARG A 22 1.35 -10.85 -11.43
CA ARG A 22 -0.08 -10.66 -11.15
C ARG A 22 -0.95 -11.29 -12.24
N ASN A 23 -0.63 -11.06 -13.50
CA ASN A 23 -1.40 -11.58 -14.65
C ASN A 23 -1.33 -13.11 -14.77
N LYS A 24 -0.20 -13.71 -14.38
CA LYS A 24 0.03 -15.15 -14.45
C LYS A 24 -0.36 -15.90 -13.18
N ASN A 25 -0.81 -15.19 -12.14
CA ASN A 25 -1.09 -15.76 -10.82
C ASN A 25 0.09 -16.61 -10.29
N ASN A 26 1.32 -16.11 -10.48
CA ASN A 26 2.53 -16.82 -10.10
C ASN A 26 2.67 -16.86 -8.57
N HIS A 27 2.64 -18.09 -8.02
CA HIS A 27 2.93 -18.32 -6.62
C HIS A 27 4.42 -18.16 -6.31
N TYR A 28 4.73 -17.78 -5.04
CA TYR A 28 6.09 -17.58 -4.50
C TYR A 28 6.88 -16.45 -5.17
N GLY A 29 6.20 -15.60 -5.96
CA GLY A 29 6.79 -14.44 -6.57
C GLY A 29 6.77 -13.19 -5.69
N ILE A 30 7.44 -12.15 -6.19
CA ILE A 30 7.48 -10.85 -5.48
C ILE A 30 6.09 -10.22 -5.35
N TYR A 31 5.20 -10.42 -6.33
CA TYR A 31 3.82 -9.94 -6.24
C TYR A 31 3.07 -10.60 -5.07
N GLU A 32 3.15 -11.92 -4.92
CA GLU A 32 2.55 -12.61 -3.76
C GLU A 32 3.20 -12.17 -2.45
N TYR A 33 4.53 -12.01 -2.44
CA TYR A 33 5.23 -11.48 -1.27
C TYR A 33 4.68 -10.11 -0.84
N ILE A 34 4.46 -9.18 -1.80
CA ILE A 34 3.86 -7.88 -1.53
C ILE A 34 2.43 -8.06 -1.00
N GLN A 35 1.61 -8.87 -1.68
CA GLN A 35 0.22 -9.13 -1.28
C GLN A 35 0.14 -9.58 0.17
N VAL A 36 0.88 -10.60 0.55
CA VAL A 36 0.80 -11.20 1.89
C VAL A 36 1.42 -10.27 2.94
N ASN A 37 2.65 -9.79 2.72
CA ASN A 37 3.39 -9.10 3.77
C ASN A 37 2.96 -7.64 3.95
N LEU A 38 2.60 -6.92 2.87
CA LEU A 38 2.06 -5.57 3.02
C LEU A 38 0.66 -5.62 3.67
N THR A 39 -0.18 -6.58 3.26
CA THR A 39 -1.51 -6.75 3.87
C THR A 39 -1.40 -7.07 5.35
N TYR A 40 -0.57 -8.07 5.71
CA TYR A 40 -0.33 -8.41 7.11
C TYR A 40 0.17 -7.21 7.91
N SER A 41 1.31 -6.64 7.53
CA SER A 41 1.93 -5.55 8.30
C SER A 41 1.05 -4.31 8.38
N SER A 42 0.42 -3.91 7.27
CA SER A 42 -0.43 -2.73 7.21
C SER A 42 -1.68 -2.88 8.09
N ASN A 43 -2.32 -4.05 8.08
CA ASN A 43 -3.46 -4.34 8.91
C ASN A 43 -3.09 -4.54 10.39
N ARG A 44 -1.94 -5.17 10.70
CA ARG A 44 -1.42 -5.28 12.09
C ARG A 44 -1.11 -3.92 12.70
N ILE A 45 -0.51 -3.00 11.95
CA ILE A 45 -0.32 -1.59 12.39
C ILE A 45 -1.67 -0.95 12.73
N ALA A 46 -2.74 -1.29 12.00
CA ALA A 46 -4.11 -0.84 12.25
C ALA A 46 -4.90 -1.71 13.26
N SER A 47 -4.22 -2.60 14.00
CA SER A 47 -4.79 -3.45 15.06
C SER A 47 -5.64 -4.64 14.62
N ASN A 48 -5.59 -5.05 13.36
CA ASN A 48 -6.11 -6.33 12.89
C ASN A 48 -5.36 -7.47 13.58
N ARG A 49 -6.04 -8.59 13.87
CA ARG A 49 -5.50 -9.67 14.70
C ARG A 49 -4.95 -10.86 13.94
N LEU A 50 -5.24 -10.98 12.63
CA LEU A 50 -4.75 -12.11 11.85
C LEU A 50 -3.22 -12.20 11.90
N THR A 51 -2.72 -13.41 12.05
CA THR A 51 -1.30 -13.73 11.94
C THR A 51 -0.86 -13.70 10.48
N ARG A 52 0.44 -13.61 10.23
CA ARG A 52 0.97 -13.64 8.86
C ARG A 52 0.59 -14.95 8.14
N ASN A 53 0.59 -16.09 8.85
CA ASN A 53 0.25 -17.39 8.25
C ASN A 53 -1.23 -17.45 7.85
N GLU A 54 -2.13 -16.90 8.67
CA GLU A 54 -3.56 -16.82 8.33
C GLU A 54 -3.80 -15.88 7.14
N VAL A 55 -3.10 -14.74 7.07
CA VAL A 55 -3.16 -13.85 5.90
C VAL A 55 -2.68 -14.57 4.64
N GLU A 56 -1.60 -15.35 4.72
CA GLU A 56 -1.08 -16.15 3.61
C GLU A 56 -2.05 -17.27 3.20
N GLU A 57 -2.66 -17.95 4.17
CA GLU A 57 -3.68 -18.97 3.92
C GLU A 57 -4.90 -18.38 3.21
N VAL A 58 -5.43 -17.25 3.70
CA VAL A 58 -6.54 -16.54 3.04
C VAL A 58 -6.18 -16.15 1.61
N TYR A 59 -4.97 -15.64 1.39
CA TYR A 59 -4.51 -15.27 0.05
C TYR A 59 -4.47 -16.43 -0.92
N ARG A 60 -3.93 -17.58 -0.49
CA ARG A 60 -3.70 -18.75 -1.34
C ARG A 60 -4.93 -19.62 -1.54
N THR A 61 -5.76 -19.74 -0.51
CA THR A 61 -6.83 -20.76 -0.46
C THR A 61 -8.23 -20.18 -0.36
N ASN A 62 -8.36 -18.89 -0.09
CA ASN A 62 -9.62 -18.24 0.27
C ASN A 62 -10.32 -18.91 1.48
N LYS A 63 -9.52 -19.49 2.38
CA LYS A 63 -9.97 -20.15 3.61
C LYS A 63 -9.17 -19.60 4.78
N ILE A 64 -9.66 -19.82 5.98
CA ILE A 64 -8.94 -19.55 7.23
C ILE A 64 -9.17 -20.72 8.18
N SER A 65 -8.09 -21.32 8.63
CA SER A 65 -8.09 -22.38 9.63
C SER A 65 -7.74 -21.77 10.97
N THR A 66 -8.76 -21.34 11.72
CA THR A 66 -8.57 -20.85 13.07
C THR A 66 -8.52 -22.01 14.05
N THR A 67 -7.49 -22.06 14.86
CA THR A 67 -7.29 -23.20 15.76
C THR A 67 -7.86 -23.00 17.15
N PHE A 68 -7.88 -21.80 17.73
CA PHE A 68 -8.25 -21.63 19.15
C PHE A 68 -8.89 -20.30 19.53
N GLU A 69 -8.75 -19.24 18.77
CA GLU A 69 -9.26 -17.91 19.11
C GLU A 69 -10.32 -17.46 18.10
N PRO A 70 -11.42 -16.87 18.55
CA PRO A 70 -12.41 -16.28 17.64
C PRO A 70 -11.79 -15.15 16.80
N VAL A 71 -11.88 -15.26 15.50
CA VAL A 71 -11.48 -14.21 14.56
C VAL A 71 -12.64 -13.26 14.33
N LYS A 72 -12.38 -11.96 14.39
CA LYS A 72 -13.39 -10.97 14.01
C LYS A 72 -13.66 -11.05 12.52
N VAL A 73 -14.92 -11.02 12.13
CA VAL A 73 -15.32 -11.00 10.70
C VAL A 73 -14.67 -9.84 9.96
N ASP A 74 -14.55 -8.67 10.59
CA ASP A 74 -13.89 -7.51 9.99
C ASP A 74 -12.39 -7.74 9.75
N ASP A 75 -11.70 -8.49 10.61
CA ASP A 75 -10.29 -8.82 10.39
C ASP A 75 -10.09 -9.59 9.06
N ILE A 76 -11.05 -10.47 8.71
CA ILE A 76 -11.04 -11.21 7.44
C ILE A 76 -11.42 -10.28 6.27
N ILE A 77 -12.51 -9.51 6.42
CA ILE A 77 -12.99 -8.58 5.38
C ILE A 77 -11.89 -7.56 5.04
N GLU A 78 -11.28 -6.94 6.04
CA GLU A 78 -10.18 -5.99 5.88
C GLU A 78 -8.96 -6.62 5.15
N THR A 79 -8.68 -7.88 5.43
CA THR A 79 -7.58 -8.61 4.78
C THR A 79 -7.87 -8.84 3.30
N VAL A 80 -9.07 -9.31 2.96
CA VAL A 80 -9.50 -9.52 1.56
C VAL A 80 -9.57 -8.19 0.81
N ASN A 81 -10.11 -7.15 1.45
CA ASN A 81 -10.17 -5.81 0.87
C ASN A 81 -8.77 -5.22 0.63
N HIS A 82 -7.82 -5.49 1.53
CA HIS A 82 -6.45 -5.02 1.34
C HIS A 82 -5.76 -5.71 0.16
N PHE A 83 -6.00 -7.00 -0.08
CA PHE A 83 -5.53 -7.68 -1.30
C PHE A 83 -6.11 -7.02 -2.56
N ALA A 84 -7.40 -6.69 -2.54
CA ALA A 84 -8.04 -5.99 -3.66
C ALA A 84 -7.44 -4.58 -3.86
N ALA A 85 -7.12 -3.87 -2.79
CA ALA A 85 -6.48 -2.55 -2.83
C ALA A 85 -5.04 -2.62 -3.39
N VAL A 86 -4.24 -3.62 -3.00
CA VAL A 86 -2.91 -3.86 -3.59
C VAL A 86 -3.02 -4.16 -5.08
N ARG A 87 -3.99 -4.99 -5.49
CA ARG A 87 -4.25 -5.26 -6.91
C ARG A 87 -4.59 -3.96 -7.65
N TYR A 88 -5.49 -3.15 -7.10
CA TYR A 88 -5.87 -1.87 -7.69
C TYR A 88 -4.66 -0.93 -7.85
N VAL A 89 -3.77 -0.86 -6.85
CA VAL A 89 -2.50 -0.10 -6.93
C VAL A 89 -1.65 -0.59 -8.09
N VAL A 90 -1.47 -1.91 -8.24
CA VAL A 90 -0.66 -2.50 -9.32
C VAL A 90 -1.27 -2.24 -10.69
N ASP A 91 -2.61 -2.24 -10.81
CA ASP A 91 -3.30 -1.91 -12.05
C ASP A 91 -3.15 -0.43 -12.46
N HIS A 92 -2.87 0.44 -11.49
CA HIS A 92 -2.80 1.89 -11.67
C HIS A 92 -1.40 2.46 -11.39
N ILE A 93 -0.33 1.64 -11.50
CA ILE A 93 1.06 2.10 -11.22
C ILE A 93 1.39 3.36 -12.01
N SER A 94 1.10 3.41 -13.30
CA SER A 94 1.44 4.51 -14.19
C SER A 94 0.54 5.74 -14.05
N ALA A 95 -0.62 5.61 -13.42
CA ALA A 95 -1.53 6.72 -13.25
C ALA A 95 -0.98 7.72 -12.21
N PRO A 96 -1.10 9.04 -12.42
CA PRO A 96 -0.76 10.02 -11.40
C PRO A 96 -1.67 9.86 -10.18
N LEU A 97 -1.18 10.30 -9.00
CA LEU A 97 -2.02 10.38 -7.81
C LEU A 97 -3.17 11.37 -8.05
N SER A 98 -4.35 11.00 -7.61
CA SER A 98 -5.54 11.84 -7.72
C SER A 98 -6.50 11.61 -6.56
N GLN A 99 -7.34 12.58 -6.26
CA GLN A 99 -8.39 12.43 -5.26
C GLN A 99 -9.32 11.25 -5.59
N THR A 100 -9.61 11.02 -6.87
CA THR A 100 -10.44 9.90 -7.33
C THR A 100 -9.79 8.56 -6.99
N LEU A 101 -8.47 8.40 -7.25
CA LEU A 101 -7.72 7.19 -6.91
C LEU A 101 -7.72 6.95 -5.40
N ILE A 102 -7.47 8.00 -4.60
CA ILE A 102 -7.44 7.93 -3.14
C ILE A 102 -8.82 7.56 -2.56
N LYS A 103 -9.89 8.18 -3.04
CA LYS A 103 -11.26 7.82 -2.66
C LYS A 103 -11.61 6.38 -3.04
N LYS A 104 -11.15 5.92 -4.22
CA LYS A 104 -11.37 4.53 -4.65
C LYS A 104 -10.63 3.53 -3.76
N LEU A 105 -9.40 3.82 -3.33
CA LEU A 105 -8.68 3.00 -2.35
C LEU A 105 -9.43 2.92 -1.02
N HIS A 106 -9.95 4.05 -0.53
CA HIS A 106 -10.78 4.06 0.68
C HIS A 106 -12.01 3.18 0.51
N HIS A 107 -12.75 3.35 -0.59
CA HIS A 107 -13.92 2.54 -0.89
C HIS A 107 -13.59 1.03 -0.93
N ILE A 108 -12.49 0.64 -1.58
CA ILE A 108 -12.07 -0.78 -1.64
C ILE A 108 -11.77 -1.31 -0.23
N LEU A 109 -11.02 -0.56 0.57
CA LEU A 109 -10.60 -1.00 1.91
C LEU A 109 -11.77 -1.15 2.89
N THR A 110 -12.77 -0.30 2.77
CA THR A 110 -13.87 -0.22 3.73
C THR A 110 -15.08 -1.08 3.35
N TYR A 111 -15.17 -1.49 2.08
CA TYR A 111 -16.34 -2.18 1.54
C TYR A 111 -16.73 -3.42 2.37
N GLY A 112 -17.98 -3.48 2.81
CA GLY A 112 -18.55 -4.61 3.54
C GLY A 112 -18.07 -4.78 4.98
N THR A 113 -17.23 -3.88 5.52
CA THR A 113 -16.87 -3.89 6.95
C THR A 113 -18.08 -3.55 7.83
N TYR A 114 -17.99 -3.83 9.12
CA TYR A 114 -19.08 -3.50 10.06
C TYR A 114 -19.39 -2.00 10.05
N ALA A 115 -18.36 -1.15 10.00
CA ALA A 115 -18.54 0.30 9.98
C ALA A 115 -19.25 0.77 8.70
N ASP A 116 -18.93 0.19 7.56
CA ASP A 116 -19.58 0.45 6.27
C ASP A 116 -21.05 0.00 6.30
N ARG A 117 -21.32 -1.26 6.70
CA ARG A 117 -22.68 -1.82 6.79
C ARG A 117 -23.60 -1.09 7.80
N LYS A 118 -23.02 -0.41 8.79
CA LYS A 118 -23.74 0.35 9.81
C LYS A 118 -23.74 1.86 9.54
N GLU A 119 -23.31 2.27 8.35
CA GLU A 119 -23.23 3.68 7.94
C GLU A 119 -22.45 4.57 8.93
N LYS A 120 -21.54 3.96 9.71
CA LYS A 120 -20.66 4.66 10.66
C LYS A 120 -19.47 5.32 9.96
N LEU A 121 -19.26 5.00 8.70
CA LEU A 121 -18.18 5.47 7.90
C LEU A 121 -18.70 5.64 6.45
N ARG A 122 -18.30 6.73 5.81
CA ARG A 122 -18.71 7.06 4.44
C ARG A 122 -17.69 6.49 3.45
N SER A 123 -17.96 5.29 2.95
CA SER A 123 -17.07 4.56 2.04
C SER A 123 -16.73 5.36 0.78
N GLY A 124 -15.45 5.66 0.56
CA GLY A 124 -14.99 6.46 -0.58
C GLY A 124 -15.21 7.96 -0.47
N GLU A 125 -15.74 8.47 0.65
CA GLU A 125 -16.00 9.87 0.87
C GLU A 125 -15.11 10.45 1.98
N TYR A 126 -14.77 11.74 1.86
CA TYR A 126 -14.03 12.44 2.91
C TYR A 126 -14.90 12.61 4.16
N ARG A 127 -14.24 12.63 5.32
CA ARG A 127 -14.92 12.91 6.57
C ARG A 127 -15.62 14.26 6.55
N THR A 128 -16.74 14.33 7.24
CA THR A 128 -17.52 15.55 7.46
C THR A 128 -17.37 16.11 8.86
N THR A 129 -16.81 15.32 9.77
CA THR A 129 -16.59 15.69 11.17
C THR A 129 -15.13 16.06 11.41
N SER A 130 -14.89 16.89 12.42
CA SER A 130 -13.54 17.22 12.86
C SER A 130 -12.89 15.99 13.51
N HIS A 131 -11.60 15.80 13.24
CA HIS A 131 -10.78 14.72 13.80
C HIS A 131 -9.61 15.33 14.59
N LYS A 132 -9.23 14.71 15.71
CA LYS A 132 -8.17 15.23 16.59
C LYS A 132 -6.81 15.35 15.91
N LEU A 133 -6.53 14.47 14.94
CA LEU A 133 -5.26 14.41 14.23
C LEU A 133 -5.28 15.17 12.89
N GLY A 134 -6.46 15.52 12.38
CA GLY A 134 -6.62 16.09 11.05
C GLY A 134 -6.94 17.59 11.06
N ILE A 135 -6.89 18.18 9.88
CA ILE A 135 -7.34 19.56 9.64
C ILE A 135 -8.86 19.66 9.73
N CYS A 136 -9.42 20.87 9.62
CA CYS A 136 -10.87 21.06 9.55
C CYS A 136 -11.49 20.29 8.37
N ALA A 137 -12.62 19.62 8.58
CA ALA A 137 -13.24 18.75 7.56
C ALA A 137 -13.55 19.46 6.24
N LYS A 138 -14.02 20.72 6.30
CA LYS A 138 -14.33 21.54 5.11
C LYS A 138 -13.11 21.80 4.22
N ASP A 139 -11.91 21.77 4.79
CA ASP A 139 -10.66 22.13 4.10
C ASP A 139 -9.95 20.89 3.50
N VAL A 140 -10.41 19.68 3.82
CA VAL A 140 -9.79 18.41 3.40
C VAL A 140 -9.59 18.31 1.89
N SER A 141 -10.64 18.59 1.11
CA SER A 141 -10.57 18.46 -0.35
C SER A 141 -9.57 19.44 -0.97
N ALA A 142 -9.56 20.69 -0.49
CA ALA A 142 -8.64 21.72 -0.97
C ALA A 142 -7.19 21.42 -0.57
N ALA A 143 -6.97 21.02 0.68
CA ALA A 143 -5.65 20.66 1.18
C ALA A 143 -5.06 19.45 0.45
N LEU A 144 -5.88 18.43 0.18
CA LEU A 144 -5.43 17.26 -0.57
C LEU A 144 -5.14 17.61 -2.04
N ALA A 145 -5.94 18.48 -2.67
CA ALA A 145 -5.65 18.97 -4.02
C ALA A 145 -4.32 19.74 -4.08
N ALA A 146 -4.04 20.58 -3.07
CA ALA A 146 -2.78 21.30 -2.96
C ALA A 146 -1.59 20.33 -2.76
N LEU A 147 -1.73 19.33 -1.87
CA LEU A 147 -0.71 18.31 -1.64
C LEU A 147 -0.38 17.52 -2.92
N LEU A 148 -1.39 17.09 -3.66
CA LEU A 148 -1.21 16.34 -4.92
C LEU A 148 -0.49 17.20 -5.97
N LYS A 149 -0.90 18.47 -6.13
CA LYS A 149 -0.26 19.41 -7.08
C LYS A 149 1.20 19.68 -6.72
N ASP A 150 1.52 19.75 -5.44
CA ASP A 150 2.87 19.97 -4.94
C ASP A 150 3.75 18.73 -5.15
N TYR A 151 3.21 17.55 -4.81
CA TYR A 151 3.88 16.27 -4.95
C TYR A 151 4.34 15.97 -6.39
N GLU A 152 3.51 16.26 -7.39
CA GLU A 152 3.86 16.01 -8.82
C GLU A 152 5.06 16.84 -9.32
N LYS A 153 5.47 17.89 -8.59
CA LYS A 153 6.60 18.74 -8.95
C LYS A 153 7.91 18.31 -8.31
N GLY A 154 7.84 17.43 -7.32
CA GLY A 154 8.98 17.04 -6.52
C GLY A 154 9.82 15.90 -7.12
N PRO A 155 10.92 15.56 -6.47
CA PRO A 155 11.84 14.52 -6.94
C PRO A 155 11.26 13.12 -6.76
N ALA A 156 11.60 12.22 -7.69
CA ALA A 156 11.22 10.81 -7.63
C ALA A 156 12.17 10.04 -6.66
N ASN A 157 12.04 10.23 -5.37
CA ASN A 157 12.86 9.58 -4.35
C ASN A 157 12.05 9.20 -3.10
N ILE A 158 12.66 8.38 -2.24
CA ILE A 158 12.01 7.87 -1.03
C ILE A 158 11.62 8.99 -0.07
N ASP A 159 12.45 10.01 0.08
CA ASP A 159 12.21 11.11 1.02
C ASP A 159 10.95 11.91 0.64
N HIS A 160 10.77 12.20 -0.64
CA HIS A 160 9.58 12.89 -1.15
C HIS A 160 8.29 12.05 -1.02
N ILE A 161 8.40 10.72 -1.23
CA ILE A 161 7.29 9.79 -1.01
C ILE A 161 6.89 9.77 0.48
N LEU A 162 7.86 9.79 1.39
CA LEU A 162 7.62 9.85 2.83
C LEU A 162 7.03 11.19 3.26
N ASP A 163 7.50 12.31 2.69
CA ASP A 163 6.92 13.63 2.94
C ASP A 163 5.45 13.70 2.54
N PHE A 164 5.13 13.20 1.34
CA PHE A 164 3.73 13.06 0.92
C PHE A 164 2.91 12.26 1.94
N HIS A 165 3.42 11.11 2.39
CA HIS A 165 2.73 10.26 3.34
C HIS A 165 2.47 10.97 4.68
N VAL A 166 3.45 11.70 5.23
CA VAL A 166 3.30 12.47 6.46
C VAL A 166 2.24 13.56 6.31
N ARG A 167 2.31 14.33 5.23
CA ARG A 167 1.33 15.40 4.96
C ARG A 167 -0.07 14.84 4.72
N PHE A 168 -0.18 13.68 4.08
CA PHE A 168 -1.45 12.95 3.92
C PHE A 168 -2.04 12.53 5.28
N GLU A 169 -1.21 11.98 6.19
CA GLU A 169 -1.62 11.64 7.55
C GLU A 169 -2.06 12.89 8.35
N GLN A 170 -1.39 14.02 8.16
CA GLN A 170 -1.76 15.30 8.80
C GLN A 170 -3.08 15.87 8.28
N ILE A 171 -3.37 15.74 6.99
CA ILE A 171 -4.68 16.11 6.42
C ILE A 171 -5.77 15.20 6.99
N HIS A 172 -5.47 13.91 7.16
CA HIS A 172 -6.39 12.89 7.69
C HIS A 172 -7.74 12.90 6.97
N PRO A 173 -7.78 12.62 5.65
CA PRO A 173 -8.95 12.91 4.83
C PRO A 173 -10.18 12.07 5.14
N PHE A 174 -10.03 10.89 5.76
CA PHE A 174 -11.12 9.97 6.05
C PHE A 174 -11.32 9.79 7.55
N GLU A 175 -12.46 9.23 7.92
CA GLU A 175 -12.78 8.93 9.32
C GLU A 175 -11.90 7.80 9.87
N ASP A 176 -11.50 6.85 9.03
CA ASP A 176 -10.54 5.77 9.33
C ASP A 176 -9.77 5.39 8.05
N TYR A 177 -8.89 4.39 8.12
CA TYR A 177 -8.10 3.80 7.02
C TYR A 177 -6.99 4.71 6.44
N ASN A 178 -6.75 5.92 6.96
CA ASN A 178 -5.77 6.85 6.42
C ASN A 178 -4.37 6.21 6.33
N GLY A 179 -3.88 5.61 7.40
CA GLY A 179 -2.60 4.93 7.43
C GLY A 179 -2.46 3.79 6.41
N ARG A 180 -3.52 3.00 6.24
CA ARG A 180 -3.55 1.90 5.24
C ARG A 180 -3.47 2.45 3.82
N ILE A 181 -4.22 3.52 3.52
CA ILE A 181 -4.18 4.21 2.23
C ILE A 181 -2.80 4.81 1.99
N GLY A 182 -2.23 5.51 2.96
CA GLY A 182 -0.91 6.11 2.87
C GLY A 182 0.17 5.08 2.53
N ARG A 183 0.15 3.90 3.18
CA ARG A 183 1.10 2.81 2.89
C ARG A 183 0.90 2.19 1.50
N LEU A 184 -0.33 2.12 1.01
CA LEU A 184 -0.63 1.70 -0.38
C LEU A 184 -0.15 2.73 -1.40
N ILE A 185 -0.28 4.03 -1.10
CA ILE A 185 0.25 5.12 -1.94
C ILE A 185 1.78 5.05 -1.97
N MET A 186 2.46 4.83 -0.83
CA MET A 186 3.91 4.65 -0.81
C MET A 186 4.36 3.51 -1.74
N LEU A 187 3.71 2.34 -1.68
CA LEU A 187 3.99 1.24 -2.62
C LEU A 187 3.80 1.69 -4.07
N LYS A 188 2.66 2.32 -4.38
CA LYS A 188 2.33 2.78 -5.73
C LYS A 188 3.39 3.72 -6.27
N GLU A 189 3.78 4.72 -5.50
CA GLU A 189 4.72 5.75 -5.95
C GLU A 189 6.15 5.21 -6.04
N CYS A 190 6.56 4.29 -5.15
CA CYS A 190 7.81 3.55 -5.33
C CYS A 190 7.83 2.83 -6.68
N LEU A 191 6.77 2.09 -7.03
CA LEU A 191 6.68 1.37 -8.30
C LEU A 191 6.62 2.30 -9.51
N ARG A 192 5.91 3.43 -9.39
CA ARG A 192 5.77 4.43 -10.46
C ARG A 192 7.10 5.10 -10.79
N HIS A 193 7.86 5.45 -9.77
CA HIS A 193 9.09 6.22 -9.88
C HIS A 193 10.37 5.37 -9.92
N GLY A 194 10.26 4.04 -9.83
CA GLY A 194 11.41 3.15 -9.81
C GLY A 194 12.24 3.22 -8.54
N VAL A 195 11.64 3.70 -7.46
CA VAL A 195 12.20 3.61 -6.10
C VAL A 195 11.94 2.20 -5.58
N ASP A 196 12.94 1.59 -4.96
CA ASP A 196 12.75 0.26 -4.37
C ASP A 196 11.66 0.29 -3.30
N PRO A 197 10.64 -0.57 -3.40
CA PRO A 197 9.58 -0.61 -2.40
C PRO A 197 10.07 -1.02 -1.01
N PHE A 198 9.26 -0.71 -0.02
CA PHE A 198 9.49 -1.13 1.36
C PHE A 198 8.16 -1.46 2.04
N ILE A 199 8.22 -2.34 3.03
CA ILE A 199 7.08 -2.72 3.86
C ILE A 199 7.47 -2.47 5.31
N ILE A 200 6.76 -1.54 5.96
CA ILE A 200 6.96 -1.25 7.38
C ILE A 200 6.49 -2.48 8.19
N ASP A 201 7.41 -3.07 8.93
CA ASP A 201 7.15 -4.20 9.82
C ASP A 201 6.26 -3.73 10.99
N ASP A 202 5.27 -4.53 11.37
CA ASP A 202 4.38 -4.23 12.50
C ASP A 202 5.14 -4.09 13.82
N LYS A 203 6.26 -4.79 14.00
CA LYS A 203 7.16 -4.64 15.14
C LYS A 203 7.84 -3.26 15.21
N LYS A 204 7.95 -2.57 14.08
CA LYS A 204 8.49 -1.21 13.99
C LYS A 204 7.41 -0.12 14.08
N ARG A 205 6.13 -0.50 14.33
CA ARG A 205 5.00 0.44 14.45
C ARG A 205 5.32 1.66 15.33
N GLY A 206 5.94 1.42 16.50
CA GLY A 206 6.25 2.51 17.43
C GLY A 206 7.27 3.53 16.86
N ALA A 207 8.35 3.05 16.24
CA ALA A 207 9.34 3.90 15.60
C ALA A 207 8.77 4.63 14.37
N TYR A 208 8.01 3.92 13.55
CA TYR A 208 7.33 4.47 12.38
C TYR A 208 6.35 5.61 12.76
N ASN A 209 5.48 5.39 13.75
CA ASN A 209 4.54 6.41 14.19
C ASN A 209 5.25 7.64 14.82
N ARG A 210 6.32 7.43 15.59
CA ARG A 210 7.15 8.52 16.07
C ARG A 210 7.79 9.30 14.93
N GLY A 211 8.36 8.60 13.93
CA GLY A 211 8.95 9.24 12.76
C GLY A 211 7.95 10.06 11.93
N ILE A 212 6.69 9.64 11.84
CA ILE A 212 5.61 10.46 11.23
C ILE A 212 5.38 11.71 12.08
N ALA A 213 5.22 11.55 13.41
CA ALA A 213 4.90 12.64 14.30
C ALA A 213 6.04 13.68 14.43
N SER A 214 7.29 13.22 14.39
CA SER A 214 8.49 14.07 14.53
C SER A 214 9.11 14.52 13.21
N ARG A 215 8.48 14.28 12.06
CA ARG A 215 9.07 14.53 10.73
C ARG A 215 9.64 15.93 10.55
N SER A 216 9.02 16.94 11.15
CA SER A 216 9.49 18.34 11.08
C SER A 216 10.68 18.64 12.00
N THR A 217 10.90 17.86 13.06
CA THR A 217 11.95 18.07 14.07
C THR A 217 13.06 17.02 14.02
N ASP A 218 12.74 15.82 13.56
CA ASP A 218 13.65 14.69 13.37
C ASP A 218 13.31 13.97 12.06
N PRO A 219 13.74 14.50 10.90
CA PRO A 219 13.45 13.92 9.60
C PRO A 219 14.10 12.55 9.40
N ASP A 220 15.21 12.26 10.10
CA ASP A 220 16.01 11.07 9.87
C ASP A 220 15.39 9.80 10.47
N LEU A 221 14.57 9.94 11.51
CA LEU A 221 13.92 8.79 12.15
C LEU A 221 13.02 8.02 11.18
N LEU A 222 12.14 8.70 10.45
CA LEU A 222 11.25 8.03 9.48
C LEU A 222 12.04 7.47 8.29
N ILE A 223 13.05 8.21 7.83
CA ILE A 223 13.92 7.77 6.72
C ILE A 223 14.66 6.50 7.13
N SER A 224 15.28 6.46 8.31
CA SER A 224 16.06 5.29 8.78
C SER A 224 15.20 4.03 8.91
N VAL A 225 13.97 4.16 9.46
CA VAL A 225 13.01 3.04 9.55
C VAL A 225 12.61 2.55 8.16
N SER A 226 12.44 3.46 7.22
CA SER A 226 12.03 3.12 5.84
C SER A 226 13.18 2.51 5.04
N LEU A 227 14.41 2.98 5.18
CA LEU A 227 15.60 2.38 4.56
C LEU A 227 15.89 0.98 5.12
N GLU A 228 15.74 0.78 6.44
CA GLU A 228 15.83 -0.57 7.04
C GLU A 228 14.79 -1.52 6.43
N ALA A 229 13.55 -1.04 6.25
CA ALA A 229 12.49 -1.81 5.61
C ALA A 229 12.78 -2.09 4.13
N GLN A 230 13.38 -1.14 3.40
CA GLN A 230 13.80 -1.28 2.01
C GLN A 230 14.90 -2.33 1.86
N ASN A 231 15.92 -2.32 2.71
CA ASN A 231 16.98 -3.33 2.72
C ASN A 231 16.42 -4.74 2.97
N ARG A 232 15.46 -4.88 3.89
CA ARG A 232 14.77 -6.15 4.11
C ARG A 232 13.96 -6.59 2.88
N PHE A 233 13.30 -5.65 2.23
CA PHE A 233 12.53 -5.94 1.02
C PHE A 233 13.44 -6.43 -0.11
N GLN A 234 14.57 -5.77 -0.35
CA GLN A 234 15.58 -6.17 -1.36
C GLN A 234 16.11 -7.58 -1.11
N SER A 235 16.47 -7.92 0.14
CA SER A 235 16.89 -9.27 0.51
C SER A 235 15.81 -10.32 0.22
N LYS A 236 14.53 -9.98 0.41
CA LYS A 236 13.41 -10.87 0.10
C LYS A 236 13.13 -10.97 -1.40
N MET A 237 13.34 -9.91 -2.15
CA MET A 237 13.26 -9.95 -3.62
C MET A 237 14.26 -10.95 -4.21
N GLU A 238 15.50 -10.93 -3.73
CA GLU A 238 16.52 -11.88 -4.18
C GLU A 238 16.14 -13.32 -3.84
N LEU A 239 15.67 -13.56 -2.62
CA LEU A 239 15.17 -14.88 -2.23
C LEU A 239 13.99 -15.33 -3.11
N CYS A 240 13.01 -14.46 -3.38
CA CYS A 240 11.90 -14.77 -4.27
C CYS A 240 12.37 -15.10 -5.69
N ARG A 241 13.39 -14.38 -6.18
CA ARG A 241 14.00 -14.65 -7.49
C ARG A 241 14.62 -16.03 -7.53
N LEU A 242 15.38 -16.41 -6.52
CA LEU A 242 16.03 -17.73 -6.41
C LEU A 242 14.99 -18.86 -6.32
N LEU A 243 13.96 -18.71 -5.49
CA LEU A 243 12.89 -19.70 -5.35
C LEU A 243 12.10 -19.90 -6.64
N GLN A 244 11.80 -18.80 -7.38
CA GLN A 244 11.14 -18.90 -8.68
C GLN A 244 12.04 -19.59 -9.71
N TYR A 245 13.34 -19.25 -9.75
CA TYR A 245 14.28 -19.90 -10.63
C TYR A 245 14.36 -21.42 -10.37
N ALA A 246 14.43 -21.81 -9.11
CA ALA A 246 14.46 -23.23 -8.71
C ALA A 246 13.17 -23.98 -9.10
N ARG A 247 12.01 -23.30 -9.04
CA ARG A 247 10.70 -23.94 -9.27
C ARG A 247 10.24 -23.89 -10.74
N TYR A 248 10.69 -22.87 -11.47
CA TYR A 248 10.31 -22.64 -12.86
C TYR A 248 11.52 -22.29 -13.74
N PRO A 249 12.52 -23.17 -13.85
CA PRO A 249 13.77 -22.86 -14.54
C PRO A 249 13.55 -22.51 -16.03
N GLU A 250 12.54 -23.06 -16.68
CA GLU A 250 12.25 -22.80 -18.09
C GLU A 250 11.84 -21.33 -18.37
N GLN A 251 11.21 -20.65 -17.39
CA GLN A 251 10.80 -19.26 -17.56
C GLN A 251 11.97 -18.26 -17.54
N TYR A 252 13.17 -18.72 -17.17
CA TYR A 252 14.38 -17.90 -17.05
C TYR A 252 15.42 -18.20 -18.13
N LYS A 253 15.19 -19.22 -18.99
CA LYS A 253 16.07 -19.52 -20.11
C LYS A 253 15.90 -18.57 -21.30
N GLU A 254 14.77 -17.84 -21.39
CA GLU A 254 14.47 -16.96 -22.53
C GLU A 254 14.86 -15.49 -22.33
N GLY A 255 15.55 -15.13 -21.26
CA GLY A 255 15.92 -13.75 -20.92
C GLY A 255 17.34 -13.32 -21.31
N SER A 256 18.03 -14.04 -22.20
CA SER A 256 19.40 -13.74 -22.66
C SER A 256 19.44 -13.44 -24.16
N GLN A 257 18.54 -12.57 -24.63
CA GLN A 257 18.69 -11.89 -25.92
C GLN A 257 18.29 -10.42 -25.81
#